data_4b130ba5d632379714e570af1340998c
#
_entry.id   4b130ba5d632379714e570af1340998c
#
_cell.length_a   1.000
_cell.length_b   1.000
_cell.length_c   1.000
_cell.angle_alpha   90.00
_cell.angle_beta   90.00
_cell.angle_gamma   90.00
#
_symmetry.space_group_name_H-M   'P 1'
#
loop_
_entity.id
_entity.type
_entity.pdbx_description
1 polymer ?
#
loop_
_entity_poly.entity_id
_entity_poly.type
_entity_poly.pdbx_seq_one_letter_code
_entity_poly.pdbx_strand_id
1 'polypeptide(L)'
;MDEVSYRRVSTEAAIQRATAALEMARLNLSYTVVVAPCDGKLGRRSLEEGQFIAAGQTITYILPNTQKWIVANYKETQIENLSIGQEVSVTVDAISDKEFKGKVTSISGATGSKYSLVPTDNSAGNFVKIQQRIPVRIDFTDLSKEDNERLAAGMMVVVKAKL
;
A
#
# COMPACT_ATOMS: atom_id res chain seq x y z
N MET A 1 -41.87 -29.09 34.83
CA MET A 1 -40.58 -28.36 34.83
C MET A 1 -40.44 -27.82 36.23
N ASP A 2 -39.42 -28.26 36.95
CA ASP A 2 -39.24 -27.88 38.34
C ASP A 2 -38.80 -26.41 38.47
N GLU A 3 -39.33 -25.70 39.44
CA GLU A 3 -39.02 -24.28 39.74
C GLU A 3 -37.50 -24.04 39.82
N VAL A 4 -36.76 -25.01 40.30
CA VAL A 4 -35.29 -24.98 40.39
C VAL A 4 -34.64 -24.96 39.01
N SER A 5 -35.14 -25.71 38.03
CA SER A 5 -34.61 -25.73 36.67
C SER A 5 -34.85 -24.40 35.97
N TYR A 6 -36.01 -23.80 36.18
CA TYR A 6 -36.32 -22.47 35.62
C TYR A 6 -35.41 -21.35 36.20
N ARG A 7 -35.18 -21.38 37.52
CA ARG A 7 -34.25 -20.44 38.17
C ARG A 7 -32.82 -20.59 37.67
N ARG A 8 -32.37 -21.81 37.44
CA ARG A 8 -31.02 -22.07 36.87
C ARG A 8 -30.88 -21.47 35.49
N VAL A 9 -31.82 -21.75 34.58
CA VAL A 9 -31.81 -21.21 33.21
C VAL A 9 -31.87 -19.66 33.23
N SER A 10 -32.69 -19.07 34.08
CA SER A 10 -32.80 -17.62 34.24
C SER A 10 -31.47 -17.01 34.73
N THR A 11 -30.82 -17.66 35.70
CA THR A 11 -29.53 -17.21 36.24
C THR A 11 -28.42 -17.34 35.21
N GLU A 12 -28.38 -18.46 34.46
CA GLU A 12 -27.42 -18.64 33.36
C GLU A 12 -27.58 -17.59 32.27
N ALA A 13 -28.82 -17.27 31.88
CA ALA A 13 -29.10 -16.21 30.93
C ALA A 13 -28.70 -14.81 31.46
N ALA A 14 -28.81 -14.59 32.77
CA ALA A 14 -28.34 -13.35 33.40
C ALA A 14 -26.79 -13.25 33.38
N ILE A 15 -26.11 -14.33 33.67
CA ILE A 15 -24.65 -14.43 33.61
C ILE A 15 -24.18 -14.18 32.19
N GLN A 16 -24.76 -14.82 31.20
CA GLN A 16 -24.39 -14.62 29.79
C GLN A 16 -24.57 -13.17 29.35
N ARG A 17 -25.67 -12.51 29.74
CA ARG A 17 -25.89 -11.09 29.46
C ARG A 17 -24.84 -10.21 30.12
N ALA A 18 -24.51 -10.46 31.38
CA ALA A 18 -23.49 -9.71 32.10
C ALA A 18 -22.09 -9.92 31.49
N THR A 19 -21.75 -11.14 31.07
CA THR A 19 -20.50 -11.45 30.40
C THR A 19 -20.39 -10.73 29.05
N ALA A 20 -21.45 -10.75 28.24
CA ALA A 20 -21.49 -10.05 26.97
C ALA A 20 -21.34 -8.51 27.15
N ALA A 21 -21.98 -7.94 28.18
CA ALA A 21 -21.83 -6.53 28.51
C ALA A 21 -20.40 -6.19 28.94
N LEU A 22 -19.75 -7.06 29.71
CA LEU A 22 -18.35 -6.90 30.11
C LEU A 22 -17.40 -6.97 28.90
N GLU A 23 -17.61 -7.89 27.99
CA GLU A 23 -16.82 -7.99 26.77
C GLU A 23 -16.97 -6.77 25.88
N MET A 24 -18.19 -6.25 25.75
CA MET A 24 -18.44 -5.01 25.00
C MET A 24 -17.72 -3.81 25.64
N ALA A 25 -17.77 -3.71 26.97
CA ALA A 25 -17.06 -2.64 27.70
C ALA A 25 -15.54 -2.75 27.53
N ARG A 26 -14.99 -3.96 27.57
CA ARG A 26 -13.56 -4.21 27.34
C ARG A 26 -13.16 -3.86 25.90
N LEU A 27 -13.98 -4.22 24.93
CA LEU A 27 -13.76 -3.88 23.52
C LEU A 27 -13.74 -2.35 23.33
N ASN A 28 -14.71 -1.63 23.91
CA ASN A 28 -14.75 -0.17 23.86
C ASN A 28 -13.52 0.45 24.52
N LEU A 29 -13.05 -0.11 25.63
CA LEU A 29 -11.83 0.33 26.28
C LEU A 29 -10.61 0.07 25.39
N SER A 30 -10.54 -1.05 24.68
CA SER A 30 -9.42 -1.34 23.78
C SER A 30 -9.31 -0.34 22.64
N TYR A 31 -10.40 0.25 22.18
CA TYR A 31 -10.39 1.27 21.13
C TYR A 31 -9.84 2.64 21.59
N THR A 32 -9.69 2.85 22.90
CA THR A 32 -9.06 4.08 23.41
C THR A 32 -7.55 4.10 23.20
N VAL A 33 -6.95 2.95 22.90
CA VAL A 33 -5.51 2.82 22.61
C VAL A 33 -5.32 2.40 21.16
N VAL A 34 -4.81 3.30 20.35
CA VAL A 34 -4.52 3.02 18.93
C VAL A 34 -3.12 2.47 18.81
N VAL A 35 -3.02 1.22 18.39
CA VAL A 35 -1.75 0.51 18.24
C VAL A 35 -1.38 0.40 16.75
N ALA A 36 -0.09 0.51 16.43
CA ALA A 36 0.40 0.30 15.09
C ALA A 36 0.18 -1.17 14.65
N PRO A 37 -0.45 -1.42 13.50
CA PRO A 37 -0.72 -2.78 13.02
C PRO A 37 0.52 -3.51 12.47
N CYS A 38 1.58 -2.79 12.16
CA CYS A 38 2.83 -3.33 11.61
C CYS A 38 4.02 -2.44 11.94
N ASP A 39 5.22 -3.00 11.80
CA ASP A 39 6.46 -2.24 11.88
C ASP A 39 6.65 -1.38 10.63
N GLY A 40 7.09 -0.13 10.82
CA GLY A 40 7.28 0.80 9.70
C GLY A 40 7.63 2.20 10.15
N LYS A 41 7.74 3.10 9.16
CA LYS A 41 7.92 4.53 9.39
C LYS A 41 6.56 5.21 9.43
N LEU A 42 6.32 5.99 10.49
CA LEU A 42 5.12 6.82 10.58
C LEU A 42 5.24 7.98 9.58
N GLY A 43 4.14 8.22 8.88
CA GLY A 43 3.97 9.41 8.08
C GLY A 43 3.70 10.66 8.93
N ARG A 44 3.27 11.73 8.27
CA ARG A 44 2.92 12.97 8.95
C ARG A 44 1.72 12.74 9.89
N ARG A 45 1.86 13.19 11.15
CA ARG A 45 0.74 13.25 12.09
C ARG A 45 -0.19 14.40 11.67
N SER A 46 -1.48 14.10 11.55
CA SER A 46 -2.50 15.08 11.17
C SER A 46 -3.41 15.48 12.33
N LEU A 47 -3.12 15.01 13.54
CA LEU A 47 -3.93 15.25 14.73
C LEU A 47 -3.11 15.93 15.82
N GLU A 48 -3.80 16.82 16.57
CA GLU A 48 -3.27 17.49 17.74
C GLU A 48 -4.02 17.06 19.00
N GLU A 49 -3.37 17.20 20.15
CA GLU A 49 -3.97 16.90 21.45
C GLU A 49 -5.19 17.81 21.71
N GLY A 50 -6.26 17.21 22.20
CA GLY A 50 -7.52 17.91 22.42
C GLY A 50 -8.45 17.98 21.20
N GLN A 51 -8.03 17.47 20.06
CA GLN A 51 -8.86 17.44 18.86
C GLN A 51 -9.91 16.33 18.95
N PHE A 52 -11.16 16.63 18.55
CA PHE A 52 -12.20 15.62 18.38
C PHE A 52 -11.93 14.78 17.13
N ILE A 53 -12.01 13.45 17.28
CA ILE A 53 -11.80 12.47 16.20
C ILE A 53 -13.11 11.77 15.93
N ALA A 54 -13.54 11.79 14.66
CA ALA A 54 -14.69 11.03 14.21
C ALA A 54 -14.32 9.58 13.88
N ALA A 55 -15.27 8.67 13.99
CA ALA A 55 -15.07 7.29 13.58
C ALA A 55 -14.72 7.22 12.07
N GLY A 56 -13.67 6.46 11.73
CA GLY A 56 -13.17 6.35 10.34
C GLY A 56 -12.22 7.48 9.91
N GLN A 57 -11.91 8.43 10.79
CA GLN A 57 -10.93 9.47 10.47
C GLN A 57 -9.52 8.91 10.47
N THR A 58 -8.76 9.22 9.42
CA THR A 58 -7.36 8.82 9.31
C THR A 58 -6.49 9.63 10.28
N ILE A 59 -5.75 8.94 11.11
CA ILE A 59 -4.84 9.53 12.11
C ILE A 59 -3.46 9.79 11.49
N THR A 60 -2.89 8.76 10.90
CA THR A 60 -1.60 8.78 10.23
C THR A 60 -1.50 7.58 9.27
N TYR A 61 -0.46 7.56 8.47
CA TYR A 61 -0.14 6.44 7.60
C TYR A 61 1.11 5.75 8.11
N ILE A 62 1.13 4.43 8.06
CA ILE A 62 2.33 3.65 8.34
C ILE A 62 2.87 3.16 7.00
N LEU A 63 4.11 3.50 6.73
CA LEU A 63 4.87 2.98 5.60
C LEU A 63 5.61 1.74 6.09
N PRO A 64 5.14 0.53 5.78
CA PRO A 64 5.79 -0.68 6.24
C PRO A 64 7.20 -0.76 5.63
N ASN A 65 8.14 -1.25 6.42
CA ASN A 65 9.52 -1.44 5.96
C ASN A 65 9.66 -2.73 5.13
N THR A 66 8.71 -2.95 4.23
CA THR A 66 8.69 -4.07 3.29
C THR A 66 9.58 -3.79 2.08
N GLN A 67 9.79 -4.83 1.29
CA GLN A 67 10.52 -4.72 0.03
C GLN A 67 9.85 -3.70 -0.89
N LYS A 68 10.64 -2.74 -1.38
CA LYS A 68 10.19 -1.70 -2.30
C LYS A 68 10.32 -2.18 -3.74
N TRP A 69 9.48 -1.63 -4.59
CA TRP A 69 9.52 -1.90 -6.03
C TRP A 69 9.47 -0.59 -6.81
N ILE A 70 9.83 -0.68 -8.07
CA ILE A 70 9.83 0.44 -9.00
C ILE A 70 8.70 0.24 -10.00
N VAL A 71 8.01 1.32 -10.33
CA VAL A 71 7.07 1.38 -11.45
C VAL A 71 7.70 2.25 -12.53
N ALA A 72 8.26 1.61 -13.55
CA ALA A 72 8.89 2.28 -14.67
C ALA A 72 7.89 2.42 -15.82
N ASN A 73 7.69 3.64 -16.30
CA ASN A 73 6.75 3.95 -17.37
C ASN A 73 7.47 3.96 -18.72
N TYR A 74 7.52 2.81 -19.41
CA TYR A 74 8.12 2.67 -20.72
C TYR A 74 7.18 3.14 -21.83
N LYS A 75 7.76 3.66 -22.92
CA LYS A 75 7.01 3.93 -24.14
C LYS A 75 6.57 2.62 -24.77
N GLU A 76 5.40 2.58 -25.40
CA GLU A 76 4.88 1.41 -26.12
C GLU A 76 5.91 0.82 -27.11
N THR A 77 6.66 1.67 -27.80
CA THR A 77 7.73 1.27 -28.73
C THR A 77 8.95 0.62 -28.08
N GLN A 78 9.10 0.73 -26.77
CA GLN A 78 10.25 0.15 -26.03
C GLN A 78 9.91 -1.20 -25.39
N ILE A 79 8.62 -1.53 -25.28
CA ILE A 79 8.15 -2.76 -24.63
C ILE A 79 8.52 -4.01 -25.43
N GLU A 80 8.60 -3.91 -26.76
CA GLU A 80 8.94 -5.04 -27.63
C GLU A 80 10.28 -5.71 -27.24
N ASN A 81 11.22 -4.91 -26.76
CA ASN A 81 12.55 -5.36 -26.36
C ASN A 81 12.69 -5.69 -24.87
N LEU A 82 11.56 -5.67 -24.12
CA LEU A 82 11.56 -5.90 -22.69
C LEU A 82 10.89 -7.24 -22.36
N SER A 83 11.60 -8.09 -21.63
CA SER A 83 11.07 -9.40 -21.22
C SER A 83 10.93 -9.50 -19.70
N ILE A 84 9.90 -10.25 -19.26
CA ILE A 84 9.74 -10.59 -17.86
C ILE A 84 10.94 -11.43 -17.41
N GLY A 85 11.52 -11.07 -16.27
CA GLY A 85 12.74 -11.72 -15.77
C GLY A 85 14.04 -11.07 -16.20
N GLN A 86 14.00 -10.07 -17.08
CA GLN A 86 15.19 -9.35 -17.54
C GLN A 86 15.80 -8.51 -16.40
N GLU A 87 17.12 -8.56 -16.30
CA GLU A 87 17.87 -7.73 -15.37
C GLU A 87 18.01 -6.30 -15.92
N VAL A 88 17.82 -5.35 -15.04
CA VAL A 88 17.93 -3.91 -15.33
C VAL A 88 18.80 -3.23 -14.31
N SER A 89 19.47 -2.18 -14.73
CA SER A 89 20.22 -1.31 -13.85
C SER A 89 19.35 -0.12 -13.46
N VAL A 90 19.40 0.22 -12.19
CA VAL A 90 18.57 1.26 -11.56
C VAL A 90 19.47 2.27 -10.85
N THR A 91 19.36 3.52 -11.24
CA THR A 91 19.98 4.64 -10.55
C THR A 91 18.91 5.46 -9.87
N VAL A 92 19.11 5.77 -8.60
CA VAL A 92 18.19 6.58 -7.79
C VAL A 92 18.80 7.97 -7.64
N ASP A 93 18.08 9.04 -8.01
CA ASP A 93 18.59 10.40 -7.98
C ASP A 93 19.04 10.84 -6.58
N ALA A 94 18.38 10.34 -5.54
CA ALA A 94 18.74 10.63 -4.15
C ALA A 94 19.99 9.86 -3.65
N ILE A 95 20.47 8.85 -4.40
CA ILE A 95 21.62 8.01 -4.08
C ILE A 95 22.43 7.84 -5.37
N SER A 96 23.02 8.94 -5.83
CA SER A 96 23.73 8.99 -7.12
C SER A 96 24.98 8.13 -7.19
N ASP A 97 25.57 7.79 -6.05
CA ASP A 97 26.84 7.08 -5.95
C ASP A 97 26.69 5.55 -6.07
N LYS A 98 25.45 5.05 -6.19
CA LYS A 98 25.18 3.62 -6.20
C LYS A 98 24.21 3.23 -7.31
N GLU A 99 24.61 2.23 -8.07
CA GLU A 99 23.78 1.56 -9.06
C GLU A 99 23.19 0.29 -8.45
N PHE A 100 21.86 0.19 -8.50
CA PHE A 100 21.13 -0.96 -7.98
C PHE A 100 20.77 -1.91 -9.12
N LYS A 101 20.66 -3.19 -8.81
CA LYS A 101 20.16 -4.20 -9.73
C LYS A 101 18.68 -4.44 -9.47
N GLY A 102 17.92 -4.51 -10.53
CA GLY A 102 16.51 -4.87 -10.50
C GLY A 102 16.17 -5.91 -11.53
N LYS A 103 15.03 -6.55 -11.35
CA LYS A 103 14.51 -7.55 -12.28
C LYS A 103 13.07 -7.18 -12.66
N VAL A 104 12.76 -7.25 -13.94
CA VAL A 104 11.41 -7.04 -14.43
C VAL A 104 10.51 -8.16 -13.94
N THR A 105 9.54 -7.84 -13.10
CA THR A 105 8.62 -8.81 -12.51
C THR A 105 7.32 -8.90 -13.28
N SER A 106 6.80 -7.78 -13.75
CA SER A 106 5.57 -7.78 -14.56
C SER A 106 5.50 -6.57 -15.48
N ILE A 107 4.87 -6.79 -16.62
CA ILE A 107 4.54 -5.75 -17.59
C ILE A 107 3.01 -5.63 -17.58
N SER A 108 2.51 -4.40 -17.44
CA SER A 108 1.07 -4.18 -17.42
C SER A 108 0.44 -4.47 -18.78
N GLY A 109 -0.70 -5.16 -18.78
CA GLY A 109 -1.50 -5.40 -19.99
C GLY A 109 -2.29 -4.20 -20.50
N ALA A 110 -2.20 -3.03 -19.82
CA ALA A 110 -2.88 -1.82 -20.22
C ALA A 110 -2.00 -0.59 -20.03
N THR A 111 -2.26 0.44 -20.82
CA THR A 111 -1.55 1.72 -20.72
C THR A 111 -1.96 2.51 -19.48
N GLY A 112 -1.10 3.38 -18.99
CA GLY A 112 -1.39 4.20 -17.80
C GLY A 112 -2.64 5.08 -17.96
N SER A 113 -2.99 5.49 -19.17
CA SER A 113 -4.21 6.27 -19.45
C SER A 113 -5.51 5.50 -19.18
N LYS A 114 -5.49 4.16 -19.31
CA LYS A 114 -6.65 3.32 -19.00
C LYS A 114 -6.87 3.11 -17.50
N TYR A 115 -5.83 3.30 -16.69
CA TYR A 115 -5.94 3.26 -15.22
C TYR A 115 -6.23 4.62 -14.60
N SER A 116 -6.32 5.69 -15.42
CA SER A 116 -6.68 7.01 -14.93
C SER A 116 -8.16 7.06 -14.53
N LEU A 117 -8.44 7.68 -13.37
CA LEU A 117 -9.81 7.93 -12.91
C LEU A 117 -10.59 8.86 -13.86
N VAL A 118 -9.88 9.64 -14.66
CA VAL A 118 -10.46 10.51 -15.71
C VAL A 118 -9.90 10.02 -17.04
N PRO A 119 -10.62 9.16 -17.78
CA PRO A 119 -10.20 8.76 -19.11
C PRO A 119 -10.20 9.97 -20.05
N THR A 120 -9.10 10.22 -20.72
CA THR A 120 -9.08 11.21 -21.83
C THR A 120 -9.71 10.54 -23.04
N ASP A 121 -10.98 10.84 -23.30
CA ASP A 121 -11.66 10.42 -24.52
C ASP A 121 -11.31 11.39 -25.65
N ASN A 122 -10.63 10.87 -26.68
CA ASN A 122 -10.26 11.63 -27.88
C ASN A 122 -11.38 11.65 -28.92
N SER A 123 -12.64 11.68 -28.50
CA SER A 123 -13.82 11.67 -29.41
C SER A 123 -14.05 12.99 -30.15
N ALA A 124 -13.21 14.00 -30.00
CA ALA A 124 -13.36 15.32 -30.61
C ALA A 124 -12.77 15.44 -32.05
N GLY A 125 -12.91 14.42 -32.89
CA GLY A 125 -12.72 14.53 -34.34
C GLY A 125 -11.30 14.75 -34.87
N ASN A 126 -10.34 15.08 -34.05
CA ASN A 126 -8.94 15.26 -34.46
C ASN A 126 -8.07 14.18 -33.82
N PHE A 127 -7.81 13.10 -34.54
CA PHE A 127 -6.98 12.01 -34.05
C PHE A 127 -5.51 12.40 -34.03
N VAL A 128 -4.99 12.76 -32.85
CA VAL A 128 -3.56 12.95 -32.62
C VAL A 128 -3.02 11.66 -32.00
N LYS A 129 -2.06 11.01 -32.64
CA LYS A 129 -1.37 9.83 -32.12
C LYS A 129 -0.50 10.25 -30.93
N ILE A 130 -1.01 10.06 -29.71
CA ILE A 130 -0.27 10.30 -28.46
C ILE A 130 0.49 9.02 -28.10
N GLN A 131 1.79 9.13 -27.83
CA GLN A 131 2.58 8.01 -27.34
C GLN A 131 2.09 7.56 -25.97
N GLN A 132 1.61 6.35 -25.90
CA GLN A 132 1.16 5.74 -24.66
C GLN A 132 2.35 5.19 -23.85
N ARG A 133 2.19 5.17 -22.52
CA ARG A 133 3.19 4.59 -21.62
C ARG A 133 2.58 3.38 -20.92
N ILE A 134 3.36 2.33 -20.81
CA ILE A 134 2.99 1.08 -20.17
C ILE A 134 3.78 0.97 -18.86
N PRO A 135 3.11 0.85 -17.71
CA PRO A 135 3.79 0.66 -16.44
C PRO A 135 4.38 -0.76 -16.35
N VAL A 136 5.63 -0.82 -15.98
CA VAL A 136 6.41 -2.05 -15.78
C VAL A 136 6.86 -2.09 -14.33
N ARG A 137 6.57 -3.18 -13.63
CA ARG A 137 7.05 -3.41 -12.28
C ARG A 137 8.41 -4.05 -12.29
N ILE A 138 9.31 -3.48 -11.52
CA ILE A 138 10.68 -3.93 -11.35
C ILE A 138 10.94 -4.07 -9.85
N ASP A 139 11.32 -5.25 -9.44
CA ASP A 139 11.72 -5.52 -8.06
C ASP A 139 13.25 -5.45 -7.94
N PHE A 140 13.73 -4.90 -6.83
CA PHE A 140 15.15 -4.88 -6.53
C PHE A 140 15.65 -6.30 -6.23
N THR A 141 16.77 -6.70 -6.81
CA THR A 141 17.34 -8.03 -6.61
C THR A 141 18.28 -8.05 -5.40
N ASP A 142 19.00 -6.96 -5.17
CA ASP A 142 20.07 -6.89 -4.18
C ASP A 142 19.99 -5.56 -3.42
N LEU A 143 19.06 -5.51 -2.46
CA LEU A 143 18.80 -4.32 -1.66
C LEU A 143 19.23 -4.58 -0.20
N SER A 144 20.28 -3.89 0.26
CA SER A 144 20.68 -3.97 1.67
C SER A 144 19.62 -3.33 2.58
N LYS A 145 19.62 -3.70 3.88
CA LYS A 145 18.69 -3.08 4.84
C LYS A 145 18.89 -1.57 4.93
N GLU A 146 20.14 -1.11 4.91
CA GLU A 146 20.50 0.31 4.97
C GLU A 146 19.99 1.06 3.75
N ASP A 147 20.15 0.50 2.54
CA ASP A 147 19.65 1.09 1.32
C ASP A 147 18.12 1.13 1.30
N ASN A 148 17.47 0.07 1.78
CA ASN A 148 16.00 0.02 1.89
C ASN A 148 15.48 1.10 2.85
N GLU A 149 16.20 1.44 3.91
CA GLU A 149 15.83 2.53 4.82
C GLU A 149 16.03 3.93 4.22
N ARG A 150 17.05 4.08 3.36
CA ARG A 150 17.34 5.36 2.67
C ARG A 150 16.37 5.62 1.51
N LEU A 151 15.86 4.58 0.87
CA LEU A 151 14.87 4.72 -0.19
C LEU A 151 13.51 5.12 0.41
N ALA A 152 12.88 6.15 -0.14
CA ALA A 152 11.53 6.55 0.21
C ALA A 152 10.57 6.31 -0.97
N ALA A 153 9.31 6.01 -0.66
CA ALA A 153 8.27 5.92 -1.69
C ALA A 153 8.09 7.28 -2.37
N GLY A 154 7.98 7.27 -3.71
CA GLY A 154 7.85 8.50 -4.51
C GLY A 154 9.17 9.10 -4.99
N MET A 155 10.33 8.50 -4.68
CA MET A 155 11.60 8.92 -5.26
C MET A 155 11.64 8.65 -6.76
N MET A 156 12.31 9.55 -7.50
CA MET A 156 12.56 9.36 -8.93
C MET A 156 13.75 8.43 -9.14
N VAL A 157 13.61 7.58 -10.15
CA VAL A 157 14.63 6.61 -10.53
C VAL A 157 14.78 6.58 -12.05
N VAL A 158 16.00 6.31 -12.50
CA VAL A 158 16.31 6.06 -13.91
C VAL A 158 16.61 4.59 -14.07
N VAL A 159 15.86 3.93 -14.94
CA VAL A 159 16.04 2.52 -15.24
C VAL A 159 16.68 2.36 -16.62
N LYS A 160 17.79 1.62 -16.69
CA LYS A 160 18.47 1.25 -17.93
C LYS A 160 18.33 -0.25 -18.13
N ALA A 161 17.56 -0.66 -19.12
CA ALA A 161 17.53 -2.04 -19.60
C ALA A 161 18.67 -2.24 -20.60
N LYS A 162 19.44 -3.33 -20.47
CA LYS A 162 20.33 -3.75 -21.55
C LYS A 162 19.44 -4.34 -22.63
N LEU A 163 19.33 -3.63 -23.73
CA LEU A 163 18.69 -4.10 -24.96
C LEU A 163 19.57 -5.10 -25.66
#